data_e913982a811c535227bd74c3359913b7
#
_entry.id   e913982a811c535227bd74c3359913b7
#
_cell.length_a   1.000
_cell.length_b   1.000
_cell.length_c   1.000
_cell.angle_alpha   90.00
_cell.angle_beta   90.00
_cell.angle_gamma   90.00
#
_symmetry.space_group_name_H-M   'P 1'
#
loop_
_entity.id
_entity.type
_entity.pdbx_description
1 polymer ?
#
loop_
_entity_poly.entity_id
_entity_poly.type
_entity_poly.pdbx_seq_one_letter_code
_entity_poly.pdbx_strand_id
1 'polypeptide(L)' 'MTPNEAIRRITQRAMERHRLSQSGLAHEIGCGEGSIAKILDEQEVRLTQEQWFYLMTLGGKQLA' A
#
# COMPACT_ATOMS: atom_id res chain seq x y z
N MET A 1 1.13 -16.67 6.34
CA MET A 1 0.87 -15.44 5.60
C MET A 1 2.04 -15.16 4.67
N THR A 2 1.73 -14.93 3.40
CA THR A 2 2.77 -14.62 2.44
C THR A 2 3.10 -13.14 2.51
N PRO A 3 4.29 -12.75 2.03
CA PRO A 3 4.63 -11.32 1.99
C PRO A 3 3.62 -10.49 1.21
N ASN A 4 3.13 -11.01 0.09
CA ASN A 4 2.16 -10.27 -0.72
C ASN A 4 0.84 -10.09 0.02
N GLU A 5 0.46 -11.09 0.79
CA GLU A 5 -0.75 -11.00 1.59
C GLU A 5 -0.62 -9.94 2.68
N ALA A 6 0.55 -9.90 3.32
CA ALA A 6 0.81 -8.91 4.35
C ALA A 6 0.77 -7.50 3.78
N ILE A 7 1.38 -7.31 2.61
CA ILE A 7 1.40 -6.02 1.97
C ILE A 7 -0.01 -5.59 1.58
N ARG A 8 -0.81 -6.52 1.08
CA ARG A 8 -2.19 -6.22 0.75
C ARG A 8 -2.96 -5.72 1.98
N ARG A 9 -2.77 -6.37 3.11
CA ARG A 9 -3.47 -5.98 4.33
C ARG A 9 -3.05 -4.59 4.78
N ILE A 10 -1.76 -4.29 4.70
CA ILE A 10 -1.28 -2.96 5.06
C ILE A 10 -1.87 -1.92 4.14
N THR A 11 -1.94 -2.23 2.84
CA THR A 11 -2.48 -1.30 1.86
C THR A 11 -3.96 -1.05 2.11
N GLN A 12 -4.72 -2.10 2.38
CA GLN A 12 -6.14 -1.95 2.67
C GLN A 12 -6.35 -1.12 3.92
N ARG A 13 -5.53 -1.33 4.93
CA ARG A 13 -5.63 -0.55 6.16
C ARG A 13 -5.33 0.92 5.90
N ALA A 14 -4.34 1.19 5.05
CA ALA A 14 -4.01 2.57 4.70
C ALA A 14 -5.20 3.24 4.02
N MET A 15 -5.82 2.54 3.09
CA MET A 15 -6.97 3.09 2.38
C MET A 15 -8.13 3.36 3.34
N GLU A 16 -8.37 2.46 4.26
CA GLU A 16 -9.47 2.63 5.22
C GLU A 16 -9.18 3.74 6.22
N ARG A 17 -7.96 3.77 6.74
CA ARG A 17 -7.61 4.77 7.75
C ARG A 17 -7.70 6.18 7.20
N HIS A 18 -7.26 6.37 5.97
CA HIS A 18 -7.19 7.69 5.39
C HIS A 18 -8.28 7.94 4.37
N ARG A 19 -9.20 6.99 4.24
CA ARG A 19 -10.35 7.11 3.35
C ARG A 19 -9.91 7.44 1.93
N LEU A 20 -8.94 6.66 1.44
CA LEU A 20 -8.40 6.85 0.11
C LEU A 20 -8.90 5.77 -0.83
N SER A 21 -9.14 6.17 -2.08
CA SER A 21 -9.35 5.20 -3.14
C SER A 21 -8.01 4.69 -3.61
N GLN A 22 -8.02 3.72 -4.52
CA GLN A 22 -6.77 3.25 -5.10
C GLN A 22 -6.01 4.39 -5.76
N SER A 23 -6.73 5.22 -6.47
CA SER A 23 -6.12 6.36 -7.14
C SER A 23 -5.56 7.36 -6.13
N GLY A 24 -6.32 7.61 -5.07
CA GLY A 24 -5.87 8.53 -4.02
C GLY A 24 -4.63 8.03 -3.32
N LEU A 25 -4.62 6.74 -3.00
CA LEU A 25 -3.46 6.16 -2.33
C LEU A 25 -2.23 6.20 -3.23
N ALA A 26 -2.41 5.87 -4.51
CA ALA A 26 -1.32 5.91 -5.46
C ALA A 26 -0.74 7.32 -5.54
N HIS A 27 -1.61 8.31 -5.57
CA HIS A 27 -1.19 9.70 -5.62
C HIS A 27 -0.40 10.07 -4.37
N GLU A 28 -0.87 9.64 -3.21
CA GLU A 28 -0.19 9.96 -1.95
C GLU A 28 1.20 9.35 -1.91
N ILE A 29 1.34 8.13 -2.37
CA ILE A 29 2.61 7.44 -2.33
C ILE A 29 3.53 7.90 -3.45
N GLY A 30 2.94 8.35 -4.55
CA GLY A 30 3.74 8.75 -5.71
C GLY A 30 3.99 7.61 -6.67
N CYS A 31 3.09 6.64 -6.71
CA CYS A 31 3.21 5.52 -7.64
C CYS A 31 2.00 5.53 -8.57
N GLY A 32 1.97 4.59 -9.50
CA GLY A 32 0.86 4.46 -10.41
C GLY A 32 -0.30 3.72 -9.76
N GLU A 33 -1.50 4.03 -10.24
CA GLU A 33 -2.69 3.35 -9.74
C GLU A 33 -2.60 1.85 -10.00
N GLY A 34 -1.99 1.45 -11.11
CA GLY A 34 -1.82 0.05 -11.41
C GLY A 34 -0.97 -0.68 -10.37
N SER A 35 -0.05 0.03 -9.73
CA SER A 35 0.75 -0.58 -8.68
C SER A 35 -0.12 -0.95 -7.49
N ILE A 36 -1.04 -0.07 -7.13
CA ILE A 36 -1.96 -0.35 -6.03
C ILE A 36 -2.86 -1.52 -6.38
N ALA A 37 -3.35 -1.56 -7.61
CA ALA A 37 -4.20 -2.66 -8.05
C ALA A 37 -3.46 -3.99 -7.95
N LYS A 38 -2.19 -4.01 -8.32
CA LYS A 38 -1.40 -5.23 -8.22
C LYS A 38 -1.22 -5.66 -6.77
N ILE A 39 -1.00 -4.70 -5.88
CA ILE A 39 -0.85 -5.02 -4.47
C ILE A 39 -2.14 -5.67 -3.95
N LEU A 40 -3.26 -5.09 -4.29
CA LEU A 40 -4.54 -5.61 -3.81
C LEU A 40 -4.86 -6.98 -4.39
N ASP A 41 -4.26 -7.31 -5.53
CA ASP A 41 -4.43 -8.61 -6.17
C ASP A 41 -3.32 -9.58 -5.76
N GLU A 42 -2.52 -9.21 -4.77
CA GLU A 42 -1.42 -10.01 -4.25
C GLU A 42 -0.40 -10.37 -5.32
N GLN A 43 -0.20 -9.46 -6.26
CA GLN A 43 0.81 -9.62 -7.29
C GLN A 43 2.05 -8.84 -6.92
N GLU A 44 3.17 -9.24 -7.50
CA GLU A 44 4.41 -8.55 -7.27
C GLU A 44 4.34 -7.15 -7.84
N VAL A 45 4.93 -6.20 -7.10
CA VAL A 45 4.94 -4.82 -7.53
C VAL A 45 6.29 -4.23 -7.16
N ARG A 46 6.74 -3.27 -7.95
CA ARG A 46 7.99 -2.58 -7.69
C ARG A 46 7.73 -1.17 -7.24
N LEU A 47 8.17 -0.88 -6.05
CA LEU A 47 8.11 0.48 -5.50
C LEU A 47 9.50 0.86 -5.04
N THR A 48 9.76 2.16 -5.02
CA THR A 48 11.01 2.64 -4.46
C THR A 48 11.00 2.45 -2.95
N GLN A 49 12.18 2.52 -2.37
CA GLN A 49 12.28 2.39 -0.93
C GLN A 49 11.45 3.45 -0.22
N GLU A 50 11.46 4.67 -0.74
CA GLU A 50 10.66 5.74 -0.15
C GLU A 50 9.18 5.46 -0.25
N GLN A 51 8.75 4.93 -1.39
CA GLN A 51 7.35 4.60 -1.58
C GLN A 51 6.91 3.50 -0.61
N TRP A 52 7.74 2.47 -0.45
CA TRP A 52 7.45 1.42 0.51
C TRP A 52 7.34 1.97 1.92
N PHE A 53 8.27 2.84 2.28
CA PHE A 53 8.27 3.42 3.62
C PHE A 53 7.00 4.24 3.86
N TYR A 54 6.61 5.02 2.87
CA TYR A 54 5.42 5.85 2.99
C TYR A 54 4.17 4.97 3.13
N LEU A 55 4.09 3.92 2.32
CA LEU A 55 2.96 3.01 2.40
C LEU A 55 2.86 2.38 3.78
N MET A 56 3.97 1.92 4.32
CA MET A 56 3.97 1.34 5.65
C MET A 56 3.52 2.34 6.69
N THR A 57 3.96 3.59 6.54
CA THR A 57 3.57 4.64 7.47
C THR A 57 2.07 4.89 7.41
N LEU A 58 1.52 5.00 6.20
CA LEU A 58 0.10 5.22 6.04
C LEU A 58 -0.72 4.04 6.53
N GLY A 59 -0.20 2.85 6.37
CA GLY A 59 -0.88 1.65 6.81
C GLY A 59 -0.96 1.51 8.30
N GLY A 60 -0.38 2.45 9.02
CA GLY A 60 -0.47 2.42 10.46
C GLY A 60 0.24 1.22 11.01
N LYS A 61 1.40 0.97 10.49
CA LYS A 61 2.16 -0.13 10.95
C LYS A 61 2.24 -0.06 12.45
N GLN A 62 1.79 -1.09 13.07
CA GLN A 62 1.73 -1.09 14.50
C GLN A 62 3.00 -1.60 15.06
N LEU A 63 3.67 -0.78 15.68
CA LEU A 63 4.85 -1.22 16.34
C LEU A 63 4.57 -1.44 17.75
N ALA A 64 3.49 -1.43 18.04
CA ALA A 64 3.00 -1.52 19.41
C ALA A 64 3.79 -1.89 20.43
#